data_54fdc9e1664892230403070b94ac3817
#
_entry.id   54fdc9e1664892230403070b94ac3817
#
_cell.length_a   1.000
_cell.length_b   1.000
_cell.length_c   1.000
_cell.angle_alpha   90.00
_cell.angle_beta   90.00
_cell.angle_gamma   90.00
#
_symmetry.space_group_name_H-M   'P 1'
#
loop_
_entity.id
_entity.type
_entity.pdbx_description
1 polymer ?
#
loop_
_entity_poly.entity_id
_entity_poly.type
_entity_poly.pdbx_seq_one_letter_code
_entity_poly.pdbx_strand_id
1 'polypeptide(L)'
;MGKENKIRGKDLYDIGYDDDGIRAMASTVLSSKFFKKMPKEDALSLLTSVKADPAKFVDDERVSKLAYLFMSPAEPEIQFSVHELNEEPCPVKVYGSFHIEENAIKQMNIAARLPISVKGSLMPDAHPGYGLPIGGVLAADNAVIPYGVGVDIGCRMALSVFEASEKYLKGRSYEFKSALKEFTHFGNEGGLEFRQEHEILDREEFTKTQLLRKLHGKAARQLGSSGSGNHFVEFGTIELFEDNALGLNPGVYVGLLSHSSSRGLGASIAEYYTDLAM
;
A
#
# COMPACT_ATOMS: atom_id res chain seq x y z
N MET A 1 5.98 -9.13 -32.54
CA MET A 1 7.21 -8.32 -32.43
C MET A 1 8.38 -9.26 -32.18
N GLY A 2 9.41 -9.22 -33.02
CA GLY A 2 10.56 -10.13 -32.93
C GLY A 2 11.31 -9.97 -31.62
N LYS A 3 11.94 -11.05 -31.17
CA LYS A 3 12.73 -11.13 -29.93
C LYS A 3 13.89 -10.09 -29.84
N GLU A 4 14.26 -9.45 -30.93
CA GLU A 4 15.37 -8.49 -31.03
C GLU A 4 15.06 -7.08 -30.50
N ASN A 5 13.81 -6.65 -30.41
CA ASN A 5 13.44 -5.28 -30.06
C ASN A 5 13.05 -5.09 -28.56
N LYS A 6 13.21 -6.13 -27.73
CA LYS A 6 12.81 -6.02 -26.31
C LYS A 6 13.97 -5.51 -25.45
N ILE A 7 13.82 -4.33 -24.83
CA ILE A 7 14.75 -3.83 -23.82
C ILE A 7 14.63 -4.68 -22.55
N ARG A 8 15.74 -5.16 -22.04
CA ARG A 8 15.83 -6.00 -20.85
C ARG A 8 16.49 -5.25 -19.70
N GLY A 9 16.39 -5.76 -18.49
CA GLY A 9 17.02 -5.17 -17.30
C GLY A 9 18.52 -4.97 -17.45
N LYS A 10 19.23 -5.85 -18.20
CA LYS A 10 20.64 -5.70 -18.50
C LYS A 10 20.91 -4.46 -19.38
N ASP A 11 20.10 -4.23 -20.40
CA ASP A 11 20.26 -3.05 -21.28
C ASP A 11 20.10 -1.74 -20.48
N LEU A 12 19.21 -1.73 -19.47
CA LEU A 12 19.02 -0.58 -18.58
C LEU A 12 20.22 -0.42 -17.64
N TYR A 13 20.76 -1.51 -17.13
CA TYR A 13 21.96 -1.49 -16.29
C TYR A 13 23.16 -0.94 -17.07
N ASP A 14 23.34 -1.37 -18.31
CA ASP A 14 24.45 -0.94 -19.19
C ASP A 14 24.44 0.56 -19.50
N ILE A 15 23.27 1.23 -19.45
CA ILE A 15 23.15 2.70 -19.53
C ILE A 15 23.17 3.38 -18.17
N GLY A 16 23.53 2.64 -17.11
CA GLY A 16 23.77 3.15 -15.76
C GLY A 16 22.51 3.35 -14.92
N TYR A 17 21.45 2.60 -15.18
CA TYR A 17 20.27 2.55 -14.33
C TYR A 17 20.50 1.51 -13.21
N ASP A 18 21.34 1.86 -12.24
CA ASP A 18 21.85 0.93 -11.23
C ASP A 18 20.87 0.64 -10.09
N ASP A 19 19.90 1.52 -9.89
CA ASP A 19 18.87 1.39 -8.85
C ASP A 19 17.68 0.55 -9.34
N ASP A 20 17.22 -0.39 -8.52
CA ASP A 20 16.12 -1.30 -8.84
C ASP A 20 14.78 -0.57 -9.05
N GLY A 21 14.52 0.48 -8.28
CA GLY A 21 13.31 1.30 -8.40
C GLY A 21 13.32 2.09 -9.70
N ILE A 22 14.46 2.64 -10.09
CA ILE A 22 14.63 3.35 -11.36
C ILE A 22 14.44 2.37 -12.53
N ARG A 23 15.02 1.16 -12.48
CA ARG A 23 14.80 0.13 -13.50
C ARG A 23 13.35 -0.30 -13.60
N ALA A 24 12.67 -0.42 -12.49
CA ALA A 24 11.24 -0.73 -12.46
C ALA A 24 10.40 0.36 -13.13
N MET A 25 10.68 1.63 -12.83
CA MET A 25 10.03 2.76 -13.49
C MET A 25 10.34 2.80 -14.97
N ALA A 26 11.61 2.65 -15.37
CA ALA A 26 12.01 2.59 -16.77
C ALA A 26 11.27 1.48 -17.53
N SER A 27 11.12 0.30 -16.92
CA SER A 27 10.34 -0.80 -17.49
C SER A 27 8.85 -0.46 -17.64
N THR A 28 8.30 0.31 -16.72
CA THR A 28 6.92 0.79 -16.78
C THR A 28 6.75 1.79 -17.93
N VAL A 29 7.63 2.77 -18.02
CA VAL A 29 7.66 3.77 -19.11
C VAL A 29 7.78 3.09 -20.48
N LEU A 30 8.70 2.15 -20.63
CA LEU A 30 8.90 1.38 -21.86
C LEU A 30 7.69 0.53 -22.26
N SER A 31 6.82 0.18 -21.32
CA SER A 31 5.59 -0.57 -21.59
C SER A 31 4.45 0.32 -22.12
N SER A 32 4.61 1.64 -22.07
CA SER A 32 3.59 2.59 -22.53
C SER A 32 3.40 2.58 -24.05
N LYS A 33 2.28 3.14 -24.50
CA LYS A 33 1.94 3.25 -25.96
C LYS A 33 3.01 3.99 -26.77
N PHE A 34 3.73 4.91 -26.17
CA PHE A 34 4.76 5.73 -26.85
C PHE A 34 5.96 4.91 -27.31
N PHE A 35 6.32 3.85 -26.57
CA PHE A 35 7.49 3.02 -26.85
C PHE A 35 7.20 1.76 -27.68
N LYS A 36 5.90 1.39 -27.87
CA LYS A 36 5.52 0.16 -28.60
C LYS A 36 6.07 0.05 -30.02
N LYS A 37 6.30 1.19 -30.69
CA LYS A 37 6.81 1.26 -32.06
C LYS A 37 8.19 1.89 -32.16
N MET A 38 8.80 2.30 -31.06
CA MET A 38 10.11 2.95 -31.02
C MET A 38 11.20 1.89 -31.17
N PRO A 39 12.21 2.10 -32.04
CA PRO A 39 13.39 1.25 -32.11
C PRO A 39 14.10 1.16 -30.76
N LYS A 40 14.73 0.02 -30.48
CA LYS A 40 15.43 -0.21 -29.21
C LYS A 40 16.51 0.82 -28.96
N GLU A 41 17.29 1.15 -29.99
CA GLU A 41 18.40 2.12 -29.91
C GLU A 41 17.90 3.53 -29.57
N ASP A 42 16.80 3.97 -30.19
CA ASP A 42 16.20 5.27 -29.94
C ASP A 42 15.65 5.36 -28.51
N ALA A 43 15.03 4.29 -28.04
CA ALA A 43 14.51 4.24 -26.68
C ALA A 43 15.64 4.29 -25.64
N LEU A 44 16.73 3.54 -25.85
CA LEU A 44 17.91 3.59 -24.97
C LEU A 44 18.62 4.94 -25.03
N SER A 45 18.73 5.56 -26.19
CA SER A 45 19.29 6.91 -26.37
C SER A 45 18.46 7.95 -25.60
N LEU A 46 17.13 7.88 -25.72
CA LEU A 46 16.23 8.77 -24.95
C LEU A 46 16.42 8.57 -23.44
N LEU A 47 16.44 7.32 -22.97
CA LEU A 47 16.65 7.04 -21.55
C LEU A 47 18.01 7.54 -21.05
N THR A 48 19.06 7.37 -21.85
CA THR A 48 20.39 7.91 -21.52
C THR A 48 20.37 9.44 -21.39
N SER A 49 19.66 10.12 -22.31
CA SER A 49 19.49 11.58 -22.28
C SER A 49 18.71 12.05 -21.06
N VAL A 50 17.66 11.32 -20.67
CA VAL A 50 16.87 11.61 -19.45
C VAL A 50 17.75 11.52 -18.20
N LYS A 51 18.64 10.53 -18.12
CA LYS A 51 19.57 10.41 -17.00
C LYS A 51 20.59 11.55 -16.97
N ALA A 52 21.11 11.94 -18.16
CA ALA A 52 22.14 12.96 -18.27
C ALA A 52 21.65 14.38 -17.92
N ASP A 53 20.41 14.72 -18.31
CA ASP A 53 19.81 16.03 -18.04
C ASP A 53 18.31 15.90 -17.79
N PRO A 54 17.92 15.41 -16.61
CA PRO A 54 16.51 15.10 -16.32
C PRO A 54 15.62 16.36 -16.34
N ALA A 55 16.15 17.53 -16.04
CA ALA A 55 15.37 18.77 -16.00
C ALA A 55 14.72 19.10 -17.35
N LYS A 56 15.34 18.73 -18.48
CA LYS A 56 14.77 18.93 -19.81
C LYS A 56 13.57 18.04 -20.14
N PHE A 57 13.34 17.01 -19.36
CA PHE A 57 12.34 15.98 -19.65
C PHE A 57 11.17 15.95 -18.67
N VAL A 58 11.07 16.92 -17.76
CA VAL A 58 10.00 16.99 -16.76
C VAL A 58 8.62 17.18 -17.39
N ASP A 59 8.54 17.87 -18.53
CA ASP A 59 7.33 18.12 -19.28
C ASP A 59 7.10 17.16 -20.45
N ASP A 60 8.02 16.20 -20.65
CA ASP A 60 7.87 15.18 -21.69
C ASP A 60 7.00 14.02 -21.21
N GLU A 61 5.73 13.97 -21.67
CA GLU A 61 4.76 12.93 -21.28
C GLU A 61 5.27 11.49 -21.36
N ARG A 62 6.25 11.23 -22.24
CA ARG A 62 6.80 9.90 -22.42
C ARG A 62 7.69 9.45 -21.27
N VAL A 63 8.44 10.37 -20.66
CA VAL A 63 9.53 10.07 -19.72
C VAL A 63 9.55 10.96 -18.47
N SER A 64 8.59 11.88 -18.31
CA SER A 64 8.54 12.80 -17.17
C SER A 64 8.64 12.09 -15.83
N LYS A 65 7.91 10.99 -15.65
CA LYS A 65 7.94 10.16 -14.41
C LYS A 65 9.35 9.65 -14.11
N LEU A 66 10.13 9.35 -15.15
CA LEU A 66 11.51 8.89 -15.01
C LEU A 66 12.46 10.06 -14.76
N ALA A 67 12.25 11.21 -15.43
CA ALA A 67 13.01 12.43 -15.23
C ALA A 67 12.94 12.88 -13.76
N TYR A 68 11.76 12.89 -13.16
CA TYR A 68 11.57 13.21 -11.75
C TYR A 68 12.32 12.27 -10.79
N LEU A 69 12.58 11.01 -11.16
CA LEU A 69 13.40 10.11 -10.35
C LEU A 69 14.87 10.50 -10.28
N PHE A 70 15.39 11.10 -11.35
CA PHE A 70 16.76 11.57 -11.39
C PHE A 70 16.93 12.98 -10.82
N MET A 71 15.85 13.73 -10.69
CA MET A 71 15.86 15.02 -9.99
C MET A 71 15.77 14.76 -8.49
N SER A 72 16.87 14.75 -7.80
CA SER A 72 16.86 14.75 -6.34
C SER A 72 16.39 16.11 -5.83
N PRO A 73 15.21 16.23 -5.18
CA PRO A 73 14.98 17.37 -4.32
C PRO A 73 16.02 17.30 -3.18
N ALA A 74 16.51 18.43 -2.73
CA ALA A 74 17.25 18.48 -1.49
C ALA A 74 16.36 17.86 -0.40
N GLU A 75 16.81 16.75 0.19
CA GLU A 75 16.10 16.19 1.35
C GLU A 75 16.15 17.24 2.45
N PRO A 76 15.02 17.51 3.13
CA PRO A 76 15.02 18.43 4.25
C PRO A 76 16.02 17.94 5.29
N GLU A 77 16.77 18.86 5.88
CA GLU A 77 17.68 18.53 6.98
C GLU A 77 16.85 18.01 8.15
N ILE A 78 17.04 16.76 8.50
CA ILE A 78 16.28 16.10 9.55
C ILE A 78 16.96 16.42 10.88
N GLN A 79 16.25 17.13 11.74
CA GLN A 79 16.68 17.38 13.11
C GLN A 79 16.16 16.25 14.00
N PHE A 80 17.08 15.51 14.60
CA PHE A 80 16.74 14.45 15.56
C PHE A 80 16.72 15.02 16.98
N SER A 81 15.72 14.62 17.75
CA SER A 81 15.65 14.84 19.20
C SER A 81 15.25 13.55 19.89
N VAL A 82 15.91 13.26 21.02
CA VAL A 82 15.57 12.11 21.86
C VAL A 82 14.69 12.59 22.99
N HIS A 83 13.57 11.92 23.19
CA HIS A 83 12.63 12.22 24.25
C HIS A 83 12.52 11.01 25.19
N GLU A 84 12.55 11.25 26.49
CA GLU A 84 12.28 10.23 27.49
C GLU A 84 10.78 10.00 27.63
N LEU A 85 10.41 8.78 28.07
CA LEU A 85 9.02 8.47 28.38
C LEU A 85 8.57 9.24 29.63
N ASN A 86 7.33 9.73 29.62
CA ASN A 86 6.71 10.29 30.83
C ASN A 86 6.69 9.25 31.96
N GLU A 87 6.77 9.69 33.21
CA GLU A 87 6.63 8.82 34.38
C GLU A 87 5.27 8.14 34.40
N GLU A 88 4.21 8.93 34.16
CA GLU A 88 2.82 8.49 34.17
C GLU A 88 2.26 8.38 32.74
N PRO A 89 1.47 7.34 32.43
CA PRO A 89 0.80 7.20 31.14
C PRO A 89 -0.36 8.21 31.01
N CYS A 90 -0.66 8.63 29.78
CA CYS A 90 -1.90 9.33 29.50
C CYS A 90 -3.13 8.42 29.80
N PRO A 91 -4.34 8.99 29.98
CA PRO A 91 -5.54 8.19 30.25
C PRO A 91 -5.83 7.16 29.16
N VAL A 92 -5.96 5.88 29.54
CA VAL A 92 -6.31 4.77 28.63
C VAL A 92 -7.57 4.10 29.10
N LYS A 93 -8.59 4.00 28.24
CA LYS A 93 -9.81 3.28 28.51
C LYS A 93 -9.72 1.86 27.97
N VAL A 94 -9.84 0.85 28.84
CA VAL A 94 -9.81 -0.56 28.47
C VAL A 94 -11.21 -1.12 28.41
N TYR A 95 -11.56 -1.74 27.30
CA TYR A 95 -12.84 -2.42 27.08
C TYR A 95 -12.60 -3.92 27.09
N GLY A 96 -13.42 -4.67 27.87
CA GLY A 96 -13.36 -6.14 27.90
C GLY A 96 -12.05 -6.72 28.43
N SER A 97 -11.50 -6.17 29.51
CA SER A 97 -10.17 -6.48 30.06
C SER A 97 -9.90 -7.98 30.33
N PHE A 98 -10.94 -8.79 30.55
CA PHE A 98 -10.82 -10.22 30.88
C PHE A 98 -10.25 -11.08 29.72
N HIS A 99 -10.30 -10.57 28.49
CA HIS A 99 -9.89 -11.31 27.29
C HIS A 99 -8.62 -10.79 26.67
N ILE A 100 -8.06 -9.70 27.22
CA ILE A 100 -6.88 -9.04 26.65
C ILE A 100 -5.62 -9.65 27.25
N GLU A 101 -4.66 -9.98 26.40
CA GLU A 101 -3.38 -10.47 26.83
C GLU A 101 -2.57 -9.42 27.61
N GLU A 102 -1.93 -9.83 28.69
CA GLU A 102 -1.13 -8.93 29.55
C GLU A 102 -0.07 -8.15 28.76
N ASN A 103 0.55 -8.79 27.76
CA ASN A 103 1.55 -8.14 26.92
C ASN A 103 0.96 -7.00 26.07
N ALA A 104 -0.29 -7.12 25.61
CA ALA A 104 -0.98 -6.03 24.91
C ALA A 104 -1.24 -4.84 25.85
N ILE A 105 -1.62 -5.11 27.10
CA ILE A 105 -1.81 -4.08 28.11
C ILE A 105 -0.48 -3.37 28.43
N LYS A 106 0.60 -4.12 28.61
CA LYS A 106 1.95 -3.56 28.82
C LYS A 106 2.41 -2.70 27.65
N GLN A 107 2.18 -3.16 26.43
CA GLN A 107 2.54 -2.44 25.21
C GLN A 107 1.76 -1.12 25.09
N MET A 108 0.45 -1.15 25.35
CA MET A 108 -0.38 0.05 25.39
C MET A 108 0.09 1.06 26.48
N ASN A 109 0.49 0.55 27.62
CA ASN A 109 0.97 1.38 28.73
C ASN A 109 2.29 2.09 28.37
N ILE A 110 3.21 1.42 27.68
CA ILE A 110 4.44 2.04 27.19
C ILE A 110 4.10 3.11 26.15
N ALA A 111 3.24 2.82 25.18
CA ALA A 111 2.82 3.78 24.16
C ALA A 111 2.11 5.01 24.77
N ALA A 112 1.32 4.81 25.82
CA ALA A 112 0.64 5.90 26.54
C ALA A 112 1.60 6.84 27.31
N ARG A 113 2.84 6.42 27.53
CA ARG A 113 3.88 7.25 28.18
C ARG A 113 4.71 8.09 27.21
N LEU A 114 4.49 7.95 25.91
CA LEU A 114 5.15 8.84 24.94
C LEU A 114 4.74 10.30 25.22
N PRO A 115 5.67 11.28 25.16
CA PRO A 115 5.37 12.69 25.45
C PRO A 115 4.26 13.29 24.58
N ILE A 116 4.06 12.73 23.38
CA ILE A 116 3.04 13.13 22.42
C ILE A 116 1.69 12.45 22.64
N SER A 117 1.60 11.48 23.55
CA SER A 117 0.36 10.72 23.80
C SER A 117 -0.60 11.52 24.67
N VAL A 118 -1.84 11.67 24.20
CA VAL A 118 -2.87 12.47 24.86
C VAL A 118 -3.91 11.58 25.53
N LYS A 119 -4.36 10.54 24.84
CA LYS A 119 -5.41 9.63 25.30
C LYS A 119 -5.37 8.34 24.52
N GLY A 120 -5.76 7.21 25.15
CA GLY A 120 -5.81 5.93 24.51
C GLY A 120 -7.06 5.13 24.80
N SER A 121 -7.26 4.08 23.98
CA SER A 121 -8.27 3.04 24.24
C SER A 121 -7.71 1.68 23.81
N LEU A 122 -8.10 0.63 24.51
CA LEU A 122 -7.76 -0.75 24.22
C LEU A 122 -9.05 -1.55 24.02
N MET A 123 -9.20 -2.18 22.86
CA MET A 123 -10.41 -2.90 22.46
C MET A 123 -10.42 -4.33 23.02
N PRO A 124 -11.61 -4.99 23.09
CA PRO A 124 -11.77 -6.29 23.77
C PRO A 124 -10.96 -7.43 23.15
N ASP A 125 -10.62 -7.34 21.87
CA ASP A 125 -9.83 -8.30 21.09
C ASP A 125 -8.34 -7.95 21.01
N ALA A 126 -7.89 -6.99 21.82
CA ALA A 126 -6.53 -6.48 21.73
C ALA A 126 -5.48 -7.57 22.03
N HIS A 127 -4.45 -7.61 21.21
CA HIS A 127 -3.34 -8.55 21.30
C HIS A 127 -2.03 -7.86 20.91
N PRO A 128 -0.86 -8.45 21.22
CA PRO A 128 0.43 -7.83 20.93
C PRO A 128 0.59 -7.49 19.44
N GLY A 129 1.03 -6.27 19.17
CA GLY A 129 1.38 -5.77 17.85
C GLY A 129 2.84 -5.35 17.79
N TYR A 130 3.18 -4.45 16.86
CA TYR A 130 4.55 -3.91 16.76
C TYR A 130 4.78 -2.79 17.80
N GLY A 131 4.59 -1.54 17.48
CA GLY A 131 4.77 -0.41 18.41
C GLY A 131 3.53 -0.13 19.27
N LEU A 132 2.34 -0.42 18.74
CA LEU A 132 1.07 -0.33 19.44
C LEU A 132 0.40 -1.71 19.39
N PRO A 133 -0.31 -2.17 20.44
CA PRO A 133 -1.06 -3.42 20.34
C PRO A 133 -2.14 -3.31 19.25
N ILE A 134 -2.40 -4.41 18.55
CA ILE A 134 -3.54 -4.52 17.65
C ILE A 134 -4.81 -4.38 18.51
N GLY A 135 -5.79 -3.59 18.05
CA GLY A 135 -6.93 -3.19 18.88
C GLY A 135 -6.63 -2.03 19.84
N GLY A 136 -5.41 -1.50 19.84
CA GLY A 136 -5.03 -0.28 20.53
C GLY A 136 -5.28 0.97 19.68
N VAL A 137 -5.85 2.01 20.29
CA VAL A 137 -6.03 3.33 19.69
C VAL A 137 -5.33 4.36 20.56
N LEU A 138 -4.46 5.17 19.97
CA LEU A 138 -3.71 6.21 20.67
C LEU A 138 -3.88 7.54 19.96
N ALA A 139 -4.32 8.56 20.67
CA ALA A 139 -4.34 9.93 20.19
C ALA A 139 -2.97 10.58 20.46
N ALA A 140 -2.33 11.08 19.41
CA ALA A 140 -1.08 11.81 19.50
C ALA A 140 -1.30 13.28 19.17
N ASP A 141 -0.61 14.19 19.90
CA ASP A 141 -0.69 15.63 19.69
C ASP A 141 0.29 16.05 18.59
N ASN A 142 -0.28 16.46 17.44
CA ASN A 142 0.44 16.97 16.27
C ASN A 142 1.66 16.13 15.86
N ALA A 143 1.55 14.81 15.99
CA ALA A 143 2.62 13.87 15.70
C ALA A 143 2.10 12.57 15.09
N VAL A 144 2.98 11.89 14.35
CA VAL A 144 2.76 10.53 13.83
C VAL A 144 3.83 9.63 14.43
N ILE A 145 3.41 8.44 14.85
CA ILE A 145 4.30 7.40 15.38
C ILE A 145 4.43 6.32 14.30
N PRO A 146 5.46 6.35 13.44
CA PRO A 146 5.56 5.42 12.29
C PRO A 146 5.47 3.95 12.73
N TYR A 147 6.21 3.57 13.76
CA TYR A 147 6.18 2.20 14.29
C TYR A 147 4.82 1.79 14.88
N GLY A 148 4.05 2.76 15.41
CA GLY A 148 2.70 2.54 15.93
C GLY A 148 1.63 2.40 14.84
N VAL A 149 1.87 2.95 13.64
CA VAL A 149 0.97 2.76 12.48
C VAL A 149 1.03 1.33 11.97
N GLY A 150 2.16 0.65 12.14
CA GLY A 150 2.37 -0.71 11.68
C GLY A 150 2.83 -0.80 10.22
N VAL A 151 3.23 -2.01 9.82
CA VAL A 151 3.82 -2.29 8.50
C VAL A 151 2.80 -2.18 7.36
N ASP A 152 1.54 -2.45 7.64
CA ASP A 152 0.46 -2.39 6.65
C ASP A 152 -0.37 -1.11 6.79
N ILE A 153 0.24 0.00 6.38
CA ILE A 153 -0.41 1.31 6.41
C ILE A 153 -1.46 1.44 5.31
N GLY A 154 -2.67 1.16 5.56
CA GLY A 154 -3.74 1.26 4.56
C GLY A 154 -4.36 -0.09 4.21
N CYS A 155 -4.25 -1.03 5.11
CA CYS A 155 -5.09 -2.21 5.14
C CYS A 155 -6.55 -1.80 5.03
N ARG A 156 -7.28 -2.33 4.05
CA ARG A 156 -8.64 -1.89 3.73
C ARG A 156 -9.60 -3.05 3.61
N MET A 157 -10.79 -2.82 4.17
CA MET A 157 -11.96 -3.66 3.92
C MET A 157 -12.83 -2.99 2.85
N ALA A 158 -13.27 -3.77 1.87
CA ALA A 158 -14.25 -3.34 0.87
C ALA A 158 -15.36 -4.37 0.77
N LEU A 159 -16.59 -3.88 0.79
CA LEU A 159 -17.79 -4.69 0.71
C LEU A 159 -18.58 -4.32 -0.55
N SER A 160 -18.80 -5.30 -1.43
CA SER A 160 -19.70 -5.18 -2.57
C SER A 160 -20.97 -5.95 -2.27
N VAL A 161 -22.12 -5.31 -2.44
CA VAL A 161 -23.44 -5.92 -2.17
C VAL A 161 -24.15 -6.17 -3.50
N PHE A 162 -24.67 -7.39 -3.67
CA PHE A 162 -25.37 -7.84 -4.87
C PHE A 162 -26.81 -8.19 -4.57
N GLU A 163 -27.72 -7.80 -5.44
CA GLU A 163 -29.13 -8.20 -5.40
C GLU A 163 -29.27 -9.68 -5.79
N ALA A 164 -28.79 -10.55 -4.91
CA ALA A 164 -28.86 -11.99 -5.09
C ALA A 164 -29.23 -12.65 -3.77
N SER A 165 -29.95 -13.77 -3.82
CA SER A 165 -30.39 -14.50 -2.63
C SER A 165 -29.30 -15.44 -2.11
N GLU A 166 -29.37 -15.76 -0.82
CA GLU A 166 -28.55 -16.81 -0.21
C GLU A 166 -28.69 -18.16 -0.95
N LYS A 167 -29.92 -18.50 -1.40
CA LYS A 167 -30.17 -19.69 -2.20
C LYS A 167 -29.37 -19.69 -3.51
N TYR A 168 -29.24 -18.54 -4.16
CA TYR A 168 -28.43 -18.38 -5.37
C TYR A 168 -26.94 -18.64 -5.08
N LEU A 169 -26.41 -18.06 -4.01
CA LEU A 169 -25.03 -18.28 -3.57
C LEU A 169 -24.77 -19.78 -3.27
N LYS A 170 -25.62 -20.41 -2.47
CA LYS A 170 -25.49 -21.82 -2.10
C LYS A 170 -25.64 -22.75 -3.29
N GLY A 171 -26.61 -22.48 -4.17
CA GLY A 171 -26.88 -23.29 -5.35
C GLY A 171 -25.77 -23.24 -6.43
N ARG A 172 -24.95 -22.19 -6.40
CA ARG A 172 -23.84 -21.98 -7.34
C ARG A 172 -22.48 -21.90 -6.66
N SER A 173 -22.32 -22.58 -5.54
CA SER A 173 -21.09 -22.51 -4.73
C SER A 173 -19.83 -22.89 -5.48
N TYR A 174 -19.95 -23.77 -6.49
CA TYR A 174 -18.81 -24.15 -7.33
C TYR A 174 -18.34 -22.97 -8.21
N GLU A 175 -19.26 -22.27 -8.87
CA GLU A 175 -18.97 -21.13 -9.74
C GLU A 175 -18.36 -19.98 -8.91
N PHE A 176 -18.90 -19.68 -7.72
CA PHE A 176 -18.35 -18.67 -6.83
C PHE A 176 -16.93 -19.02 -6.36
N LYS A 177 -16.68 -20.29 -5.98
CA LYS A 177 -15.34 -20.75 -5.61
C LYS A 177 -14.37 -20.69 -6.79
N SER A 178 -14.83 -21.01 -7.99
CA SER A 178 -14.00 -20.91 -9.20
C SER A 178 -13.67 -19.47 -9.51
N ALA A 179 -14.63 -18.56 -9.41
CA ALA A 179 -14.41 -17.12 -9.60
C ALA A 179 -13.38 -16.55 -8.60
N LEU A 180 -13.48 -16.93 -7.32
CA LEU A 180 -12.46 -16.52 -6.33
C LEU A 180 -11.07 -17.00 -6.70
N LYS A 181 -10.92 -18.25 -7.18
CA LYS A 181 -9.62 -18.80 -7.59
C LYS A 181 -9.06 -18.14 -8.85
N GLU A 182 -9.92 -17.78 -9.79
CA GLU A 182 -9.54 -17.21 -11.08
C GLU A 182 -9.25 -15.72 -11.00
N PHE A 183 -10.07 -14.97 -10.24
CA PHE A 183 -10.05 -13.51 -10.26
C PHE A 183 -9.44 -12.86 -9.01
N THR A 184 -8.91 -13.65 -8.06
CA THR A 184 -8.16 -13.09 -6.93
C THR A 184 -6.69 -13.45 -7.03
N HIS A 185 -5.83 -12.50 -6.65
CA HIS A 185 -4.39 -12.65 -6.69
C HIS A 185 -3.78 -12.30 -5.32
N PHE A 186 -3.11 -13.29 -4.73
CA PHE A 186 -2.46 -13.18 -3.42
C PHE A 186 -0.94 -13.36 -3.54
N GLY A 187 -0.22 -13.07 -2.45
CA GLY A 187 1.21 -13.30 -2.33
C GLY A 187 2.04 -12.03 -2.28
N ASN A 188 3.29 -12.16 -1.84
CA ASN A 188 4.21 -11.04 -1.62
C ASN A 188 4.82 -10.52 -2.91
N GLU A 189 5.14 -11.40 -3.85
CA GLU A 189 5.85 -11.07 -5.10
C GLU A 189 4.91 -10.73 -6.27
N GLY A 190 3.62 -10.98 -6.09
CA GLY A 190 2.66 -11.00 -7.16
C GLY A 190 2.43 -9.65 -7.83
N GLY A 191 2.86 -9.55 -9.09
CA GLY A 191 2.21 -8.68 -10.05
C GLY A 191 1.20 -9.50 -10.84
N LEU A 192 0.10 -8.89 -11.26
CA LEU A 192 -0.80 -9.52 -12.21
C LEU A 192 -0.08 -9.69 -13.55
N GLU A 193 -0.40 -10.78 -14.28
CA GLU A 193 0.11 -11.00 -15.64
C GLU A 193 -0.24 -9.82 -16.55
N PHE A 194 -1.47 -9.29 -16.39
CA PHE A 194 -1.91 -8.06 -17.02
C PHE A 194 -1.98 -6.95 -15.97
N ARG A 195 -1.15 -5.92 -16.12
CA ARG A 195 -1.13 -4.76 -15.20
C ARG A 195 -2.49 -4.08 -15.20
N GLN A 196 -2.96 -3.75 -14.01
CA GLN A 196 -4.13 -2.90 -13.85
C GLN A 196 -3.74 -1.44 -14.05
N GLU A 197 -4.64 -0.66 -14.65
CA GLU A 197 -4.51 0.79 -14.82
C GLU A 197 -5.55 1.48 -13.96
N HIS A 198 -5.14 2.51 -13.22
CA HIS A 198 -6.02 3.32 -12.40
C HIS A 198 -5.41 4.72 -12.24
N GLU A 199 -6.24 5.74 -12.23
CA GLU A 199 -5.85 7.15 -12.08
C GLU A 199 -5.04 7.45 -10.81
N ILE A 200 -5.17 6.62 -9.76
CA ILE A 200 -4.39 6.73 -8.53
C ILE A 200 -2.87 6.69 -8.79
N LEU A 201 -2.44 6.03 -9.86
CA LEU A 201 -1.03 5.96 -10.24
C LEU A 201 -0.51 7.28 -10.85
N ASP A 202 -1.42 8.18 -11.22
CA ASP A 202 -1.09 9.48 -11.81
C ASP A 202 -1.10 10.61 -10.78
N ARG A 203 -1.35 10.30 -9.51
CA ARG A 203 -1.38 11.29 -8.43
C ARG A 203 -0.01 11.93 -8.24
N GLU A 204 -0.02 13.25 -8.03
CA GLU A 204 1.20 14.05 -7.82
C GLU A 204 2.02 13.64 -6.59
N GLU A 205 1.38 12.98 -5.60
CA GLU A 205 2.06 12.49 -4.40
C GLU A 205 3.23 11.58 -4.75
N PHE A 206 3.15 10.81 -5.83
CA PHE A 206 4.28 9.98 -6.28
C PHE A 206 5.51 10.79 -6.72
N THR A 207 5.39 12.09 -6.90
CA THR A 207 6.51 12.97 -7.25
C THR A 207 7.10 13.73 -6.07
N LYS A 208 6.43 13.74 -4.90
CA LYS A 208 6.79 14.59 -3.75
C LYS A 208 8.08 14.18 -3.05
N THR A 209 8.40 12.88 -3.00
CA THR A 209 9.63 12.40 -2.35
C THR A 209 10.38 11.42 -3.26
N GLN A 210 11.68 11.27 -3.02
CA GLN A 210 12.50 10.29 -3.75
C GLN A 210 12.01 8.86 -3.49
N LEU A 211 11.60 8.56 -2.25
CA LEU A 211 11.04 7.27 -1.87
C LEU A 211 9.79 6.94 -2.71
N LEU A 212 8.81 7.85 -2.76
CA LEU A 212 7.57 7.62 -3.50
C LEU A 212 7.81 7.44 -5.00
N ARG A 213 8.73 8.22 -5.57
CA ARG A 213 9.14 8.05 -6.99
C ARG A 213 9.71 6.65 -7.26
N LYS A 214 10.60 6.16 -6.39
CA LYS A 214 11.17 4.80 -6.49
C LYS A 214 10.10 3.71 -6.35
N LEU A 215 9.13 3.91 -5.48
CA LEU A 215 8.08 2.93 -5.19
C LEU A 215 6.95 2.91 -6.23
N HIS A 216 6.81 3.91 -7.08
CA HIS A 216 5.73 3.99 -8.08
C HIS A 216 5.65 2.74 -8.98
N GLY A 217 6.79 2.28 -9.50
CA GLY A 217 6.83 1.08 -10.35
C GLY A 217 6.42 -0.20 -9.60
N LYS A 218 6.70 -0.28 -8.29
CA LYS A 218 6.25 -1.37 -7.41
C LYS A 218 4.74 -1.30 -7.18
N ALA A 219 4.20 -0.10 -6.91
CA ALA A 219 2.77 0.13 -6.76
C ALA A 219 2.00 -0.29 -8.02
N ALA A 220 2.46 0.16 -9.20
CA ALA A 220 1.83 -0.19 -10.49
C ALA A 220 1.83 -1.70 -10.77
N ARG A 221 2.86 -2.44 -10.35
CA ARG A 221 2.89 -3.90 -10.52
C ARG A 221 1.95 -4.64 -9.59
N GLN A 222 1.72 -4.11 -8.39
CA GLN A 222 0.95 -4.78 -7.34
C GLN A 222 -0.50 -4.31 -7.26
N LEU A 223 -0.86 -3.28 -8.02
CA LEU A 223 -2.24 -2.78 -8.10
C LEU A 223 -3.19 -3.91 -8.53
N GLY A 224 -4.32 -4.04 -7.84
CA GLY A 224 -5.32 -5.09 -8.09
C GLY A 224 -5.02 -6.44 -7.45
N SER A 225 -3.89 -6.59 -6.74
CA SER A 225 -3.61 -7.78 -5.94
C SER A 225 -3.92 -7.56 -4.45
N SER A 226 -4.21 -8.62 -3.71
CA SER A 226 -4.69 -8.51 -2.32
C SER A 226 -3.59 -8.40 -1.28
N GLY A 227 -2.66 -9.33 -1.22
CA GLY A 227 -1.64 -9.41 -0.19
C GLY A 227 -1.37 -10.83 0.27
N SER A 228 -0.80 -10.96 1.47
CA SER A 228 -0.54 -12.24 2.13
C SER A 228 -0.92 -12.14 3.62
N GLY A 229 -0.74 -13.21 4.37
CA GLY A 229 -1.06 -13.25 5.80
C GLY A 229 -2.57 -13.24 6.04
N ASN A 230 -3.05 -12.26 6.79
CA ASN A 230 -4.46 -12.12 7.19
C ASN A 230 -5.38 -11.52 6.11
N HIS A 231 -4.91 -11.31 4.88
CA HIS A 231 -5.71 -10.77 3.79
C HIS A 231 -6.54 -11.86 3.11
N PHE A 232 -7.78 -11.53 2.77
CA PHE A 232 -8.74 -12.49 2.21
C PHE A 232 -9.74 -11.83 1.26
N VAL A 233 -10.40 -12.64 0.48
CA VAL A 233 -11.60 -12.30 -0.31
C VAL A 233 -12.59 -13.44 -0.16
N GLU A 234 -13.83 -13.10 0.20
CA GLU A 234 -14.86 -14.11 0.43
C GLU A 234 -16.25 -13.67 -0.05
N PHE A 235 -17.05 -14.64 -0.45
CA PHE A 235 -18.49 -14.44 -0.61
C PHE A 235 -19.23 -14.86 0.65
N GLY A 236 -20.20 -14.05 1.06
CA GLY A 236 -21.05 -14.29 2.20
C GLY A 236 -22.44 -13.73 2.02
N THR A 237 -23.25 -13.83 3.06
CA THR A 237 -24.56 -13.18 3.13
C THR A 237 -24.49 -11.98 4.06
N ILE A 238 -25.22 -10.92 3.71
CA ILE A 238 -25.31 -9.68 4.47
C ILE A 238 -26.77 -9.43 4.77
N GLU A 239 -27.08 -9.20 6.02
CA GLU A 239 -28.40 -8.75 6.45
C GLU A 239 -28.40 -7.22 6.57
N LEU A 240 -29.25 -6.56 5.81
CA LEU A 240 -29.47 -5.12 5.87
C LEU A 240 -30.76 -4.81 6.64
N PHE A 241 -30.67 -3.85 7.54
CA PHE A 241 -31.78 -3.34 8.33
C PHE A 241 -32.32 -2.04 7.71
N GLU A 242 -33.44 -1.52 8.25
CA GLU A 242 -34.14 -0.35 7.70
C GLU A 242 -33.25 0.90 7.63
N ASP A 243 -32.35 1.09 8.58
CA ASP A 243 -31.47 2.27 8.68
C ASP A 243 -30.11 2.09 7.98
N ASN A 244 -30.01 1.24 6.95
CA ASN A 244 -28.74 0.98 6.31
C ASN A 244 -28.26 2.17 5.44
N ALA A 245 -26.96 2.46 5.52
CA ALA A 245 -26.32 3.56 4.77
C ALA A 245 -26.29 3.37 3.25
N LEU A 246 -26.66 2.18 2.75
CA LEU A 246 -26.66 1.88 1.31
C LEU A 246 -27.96 2.30 0.63
N GLY A 247 -29.00 2.65 1.39
CA GLY A 247 -30.32 3.02 0.87
C GLY A 247 -31.04 1.85 0.18
N LEU A 248 -30.65 0.61 0.48
CA LEU A 248 -31.28 -0.60 -0.03
C LEU A 248 -32.42 -1.04 0.91
N ASN A 249 -33.38 -1.77 0.35
CA ASN A 249 -34.45 -2.35 1.18
C ASN A 249 -33.87 -3.31 2.22
N PRO A 250 -34.51 -3.41 3.42
CA PRO A 250 -34.13 -4.43 4.40
C PRO A 250 -34.22 -5.83 3.79
N GLY A 251 -33.26 -6.70 4.12
CA GLY A 251 -33.24 -8.05 3.57
C GLY A 251 -31.87 -8.69 3.58
N VAL A 252 -31.81 -9.92 3.07
CA VAL A 252 -30.58 -10.69 2.96
C VAL A 252 -30.05 -10.62 1.52
N TYR A 253 -28.82 -10.20 1.39
CA TYR A 253 -28.09 -9.99 0.14
C TYR A 253 -26.86 -10.87 0.08
N VAL A 254 -26.31 -11.07 -1.11
CA VAL A 254 -24.98 -11.65 -1.29
C VAL A 254 -23.94 -10.55 -1.23
N GLY A 255 -22.87 -10.75 -0.47
CA GLY A 255 -21.74 -9.84 -0.38
C GLY A 255 -20.46 -10.47 -0.84
N LEU A 256 -19.60 -9.65 -1.45
CA LEU A 256 -18.19 -9.94 -1.64
C LEU A 256 -17.41 -9.02 -0.71
N LEU A 257 -16.77 -9.61 0.29
CA LEU A 257 -15.92 -8.92 1.23
C LEU A 257 -14.46 -9.15 0.88
N SER A 258 -13.71 -8.08 0.72
CA SER A 258 -12.27 -8.15 0.51
C SER A 258 -11.51 -7.40 1.59
N HIS A 259 -10.46 -8.02 2.10
CA HIS A 259 -9.48 -7.44 3.00
C HIS A 259 -8.13 -7.44 2.29
N SER A 260 -7.65 -6.27 1.90
CA SER A 260 -6.45 -6.10 1.08
C SER A 260 -5.42 -5.22 1.76
N SER A 261 -4.13 -5.58 1.59
CA SER A 261 -3.01 -4.82 2.15
C SER A 261 -2.69 -3.54 1.35
N SER A 262 -1.88 -2.68 1.95
CA SER A 262 -1.22 -1.55 1.29
C SER A 262 -0.10 -1.97 0.33
N ARG A 263 0.10 -3.27 0.18
CA ARG A 263 1.13 -3.91 -0.63
C ARG A 263 2.53 -3.39 -0.30
N GLY A 264 3.49 -3.69 -1.17
CA GLY A 264 4.87 -3.27 -0.99
C GLY A 264 5.09 -1.75 -1.01
N LEU A 265 4.14 -0.96 -1.50
CA LEU A 265 4.17 0.50 -1.36
C LEU A 265 4.08 0.89 0.11
N GLY A 266 3.00 0.46 0.79
CA GLY A 266 2.78 0.80 2.19
C GLY A 266 3.85 0.22 3.11
N ALA A 267 4.20 -1.06 2.92
CA ALA A 267 5.25 -1.71 3.71
C ALA A 267 6.61 -0.99 3.62
N SER A 268 7.03 -0.59 2.41
CA SER A 268 8.30 0.13 2.23
C SER A 268 8.27 1.55 2.79
N ILE A 269 7.12 2.22 2.80
CA ILE A 269 6.96 3.53 3.44
C ILE A 269 7.02 3.38 4.97
N ALA A 270 6.31 2.39 5.51
CA ALA A 270 6.31 2.11 6.95
C ALA A 270 7.72 1.80 7.46
N GLU A 271 8.44 0.91 6.77
CA GLU A 271 9.82 0.54 7.08
C GLU A 271 10.73 1.78 7.08
N TYR A 272 10.74 2.54 5.99
CA TYR A 272 11.58 3.74 5.84
C TYR A 272 11.37 4.75 6.97
N TYR A 273 10.12 5.11 7.28
CA TYR A 273 9.86 6.11 8.32
C TYR A 273 10.02 5.55 9.74
N THR A 274 9.88 4.24 9.92
CA THR A 274 10.20 3.58 11.20
C THR A 274 11.70 3.62 11.46
N ASP A 275 12.51 3.25 10.48
CA ASP A 275 13.98 3.29 10.57
C ASP A 275 14.48 4.73 10.79
N LEU A 276 13.82 5.70 10.15
CA LEU A 276 14.16 7.12 10.30
C LEU A 276 13.84 7.65 11.71
N ALA A 277 12.84 7.07 12.38
CA ALA A 277 12.41 7.50 13.72
C ALA A 277 13.16 6.81 14.87
N MET A 278 13.93 5.77 14.58
CA MET A 278 14.79 5.07 15.55
C MET A 278 16.21 5.64 15.60
#